data_5c80f1ef55d0c2c9aee9c90bfbe9c004
#
_entry.id   5c80f1ef55d0c2c9aee9c90bfbe9c004
#
_cell.length_a   1.000
_cell.length_b   1.000
_cell.length_c   1.000
_cell.angle_alpha   90.00
_cell.angle_beta   90.00
_cell.angle_gamma   90.00
#
_symmetry.space_group_name_H-M   'P 1'
#
loop_
_entity.id
_entity.type
_entity.pdbx_description
1 polymer ?
#
loop_
_entity_poly.entity_id
_entity_poly.type
_entity_poly.pdbx_seq_one_letter_code
_entity_poly.pdbx_strand_id
1 'polypeptide(L)'
;MNNTDVATDLLVSLFERIRPHAVVTYDANGGYGHPDHIQAHRITHAAATRAGVPRVLHTVRLAHETNAALPAAAPAGWRLPQPGELDGVDEADLSIVLDDATYAAKTSSMQAHATQLWIANGLISETNPHAVLCDGPVVYYALSNLIVQPLQRVEHYQLGAGVPLPDGPDAADGIFCGL
;
A
#
# COMPACT_ATOMS: atom_id res chain seq x y z
N MET A 1 -6.31 -7.52 29.62
CA MET A 1 -6.25 -6.81 28.33
C MET A 1 -5.42 -7.67 27.37
N ASN A 2 -5.92 -7.95 26.18
CA ASN A 2 -5.12 -8.62 25.17
C ASN A 2 -4.17 -7.62 24.47
N ASN A 3 -3.21 -8.11 23.71
CA ASN A 3 -2.26 -7.23 23.00
C ASN A 3 -2.93 -6.23 22.05
N THR A 4 -4.07 -6.60 21.48
CA THR A 4 -4.85 -5.74 20.56
C THR A 4 -5.44 -4.54 21.28
N ASP A 5 -5.98 -4.73 22.47
CA ASP A 5 -6.58 -3.64 23.26
C ASP A 5 -5.52 -2.62 23.65
N VAL A 6 -4.34 -3.08 24.09
CA VAL A 6 -3.22 -2.20 24.44
C VAL A 6 -2.76 -1.38 23.23
N ALA A 7 -2.59 -2.03 22.07
CA ALA A 7 -2.18 -1.35 20.84
C ALA A 7 -3.25 -0.34 20.37
N THR A 8 -4.52 -0.68 20.51
CA THR A 8 -5.63 0.25 20.21
C THR A 8 -5.59 1.47 21.13
N ASP A 9 -5.42 1.30 22.43
CA ASP A 9 -5.36 2.42 23.39
C ASP A 9 -4.18 3.36 23.12
N LEU A 10 -3.02 2.79 22.75
CA LEU A 10 -1.86 3.59 22.35
C LEU A 10 -2.14 4.40 21.09
N LEU A 11 -2.78 3.79 20.10
CA LEU A 11 -3.12 4.46 18.85
C LEU A 11 -4.21 5.52 19.03
N VAL A 12 -5.19 5.29 19.91
CA VAL A 12 -6.18 6.32 20.31
C VAL A 12 -5.46 7.54 20.88
N SER A 13 -4.58 7.32 21.86
CA SER A 13 -3.82 8.43 22.48
C SER A 13 -2.98 9.21 21.46
N LEU A 14 -2.43 8.51 20.44
CA LEU A 14 -1.71 9.15 19.35
C LEU A 14 -2.65 10.00 18.49
N PHE A 15 -3.81 9.46 18.08
CA PHE A 15 -4.79 10.17 17.26
C PHE A 15 -5.37 11.38 17.97
N GLU A 16 -5.67 11.29 19.26
CA GLU A 16 -6.12 12.44 20.08
C GLU A 16 -5.10 13.56 20.13
N ARG A 17 -3.81 13.21 20.17
CA ARG A 17 -2.70 14.18 20.19
C ARG A 17 -2.45 14.81 18.83
N ILE A 18 -2.44 14.01 17.75
CA ILE A 18 -2.12 14.46 16.37
C ILE A 18 -3.35 15.05 15.70
N ARG A 19 -4.54 14.53 16.00
CA ARG A 19 -5.83 14.87 15.37
C ARG A 19 -5.76 14.77 13.83
N PRO A 20 -5.48 13.58 13.28
CA PRO A 20 -5.39 13.40 11.84
C PRO A 20 -6.75 13.65 11.19
N HIS A 21 -6.76 14.29 10.01
CA HIS A 21 -7.95 14.45 9.19
C HIS A 21 -8.34 13.16 8.47
N ALA A 22 -7.34 12.40 8.06
CA ALA A 22 -7.51 11.10 7.44
C ALA A 22 -6.43 10.13 7.92
N VAL A 23 -6.77 8.85 7.96
CA VAL A 23 -5.85 7.75 8.25
C VAL A 23 -5.94 6.73 7.13
N VAL A 24 -4.78 6.25 6.66
CA VAL A 24 -4.68 5.18 5.67
C VAL A 24 -4.23 3.91 6.37
N THR A 25 -4.90 2.81 6.08
CA THR A 25 -4.58 1.47 6.59
C THR A 25 -4.82 0.42 5.51
N TYR A 26 -4.67 -0.84 5.84
CA TYR A 26 -5.05 -1.97 4.99
C TYR A 26 -6.56 -2.21 5.03
N ASP A 27 -7.09 -2.93 4.03
CA ASP A 27 -8.43 -3.47 4.03
C ASP A 27 -8.60 -4.60 5.08
N ALA A 28 -9.80 -5.15 5.19
CA ALA A 28 -10.10 -6.20 6.18
C ALA A 28 -9.32 -7.51 5.93
N ASN A 29 -8.87 -7.75 4.69
CA ASN A 29 -8.03 -8.89 4.31
C ASN A 29 -6.53 -8.61 4.51
N GLY A 30 -6.14 -7.39 4.88
CA GLY A 30 -4.72 -7.02 5.04
C GLY A 30 -3.96 -7.02 3.72
N GLY A 31 -4.64 -6.70 2.61
CA GLY A 31 -4.12 -6.69 1.25
C GLY A 31 -3.99 -8.09 0.66
N TYR A 32 -3.26 -9.00 1.26
CA TYR A 32 -3.03 -10.36 0.77
C TYR A 32 -3.11 -11.44 1.87
N GLY A 33 -3.89 -11.18 2.90
CA GLY A 33 -4.12 -12.14 4.00
C GLY A 33 -3.03 -12.15 5.08
N HIS A 34 -2.10 -11.16 5.11
CA HIS A 34 -1.05 -11.14 6.11
C HIS A 34 -1.61 -10.82 7.50
N PRO A 35 -1.35 -11.67 8.54
CA PRO A 35 -1.93 -11.48 9.87
C PRO A 35 -1.63 -10.11 10.49
N ASP A 36 -0.43 -9.57 10.33
CA ASP A 36 -0.05 -8.27 10.89
C ASP A 36 -0.78 -7.12 10.18
N HIS A 37 -1.05 -7.24 8.87
CA HIS A 37 -1.81 -6.25 8.12
C HIS A 37 -3.28 -6.27 8.53
N ILE A 38 -3.86 -7.46 8.71
CA ILE A 38 -5.22 -7.63 9.25
C ILE A 38 -5.30 -7.03 10.66
N GLN A 39 -4.28 -7.22 11.47
CA GLN A 39 -4.21 -6.64 12.81
C GLN A 39 -4.09 -5.11 12.76
N ALA A 40 -3.29 -4.57 11.85
CA ALA A 40 -3.18 -3.12 11.62
C ALA A 40 -4.55 -2.52 11.22
N HIS A 41 -5.29 -3.18 10.32
CA HIS A 41 -6.66 -2.80 9.97
C HIS A 41 -7.57 -2.72 11.21
N ARG A 42 -7.62 -3.79 12.01
CA ARG A 42 -8.49 -3.89 13.19
C ARG A 42 -8.18 -2.81 14.23
N ILE A 43 -6.91 -2.62 14.56
CA ILE A 43 -6.46 -1.64 15.53
C ILE A 43 -6.76 -0.22 15.03
N THR A 44 -6.49 0.07 13.76
CA THR A 44 -6.71 1.39 13.17
C THR A 44 -8.19 1.76 13.16
N HIS A 45 -9.07 0.85 12.75
CA HIS A 45 -10.52 1.10 12.75
C HIS A 45 -11.07 1.33 14.16
N ALA A 46 -10.68 0.49 15.12
CA ALA A 46 -11.09 0.66 16.51
C ALA A 46 -10.60 2.00 17.09
N ALA A 47 -9.35 2.36 16.84
CA ALA A 47 -8.77 3.61 17.33
C ALA A 47 -9.37 4.84 16.65
N ALA A 48 -9.55 4.81 15.34
CA ALA A 48 -10.13 5.91 14.56
C ALA A 48 -11.57 6.21 15.01
N THR A 49 -12.37 5.18 15.22
CA THR A 49 -13.75 5.32 15.75
C THR A 49 -13.75 5.98 17.13
N ARG A 50 -12.86 5.54 18.04
CA ARG A 50 -12.79 6.07 19.41
C ARG A 50 -12.26 7.50 19.48
N ALA A 51 -11.28 7.84 18.65
CA ALA A 51 -10.68 9.18 18.59
C ALA A 51 -11.44 10.15 17.66
N GLY A 52 -12.49 9.71 16.98
CA GLY A 52 -13.29 10.56 16.10
C GLY A 52 -12.53 11.02 14.85
N VAL A 53 -11.67 10.16 14.28
CA VAL A 53 -10.97 10.47 13.03
C VAL A 53 -11.99 10.64 11.89
N PRO A 54 -11.97 11.76 11.15
CA PRO A 54 -12.99 12.06 10.14
C PRO A 54 -13.07 11.02 9.03
N ARG A 55 -11.93 10.49 8.55
CA ARG A 55 -11.89 9.53 7.45
C ARG A 55 -10.84 8.44 7.68
N VAL A 56 -11.23 7.18 7.36
CA VAL A 56 -10.31 6.04 7.25
C VAL A 56 -10.37 5.53 5.81
N LEU A 57 -9.22 5.41 5.18
CA LEU A 57 -9.06 4.88 3.82
C LEU A 57 -8.29 3.56 3.86
N HIS A 58 -8.66 2.63 3.00
CA HIS A 58 -7.90 1.42 2.75
C HIS A 58 -7.03 1.64 1.51
N THR A 59 -5.72 1.39 1.63
CA THR A 59 -4.88 1.27 0.44
C THR A 59 -5.21 -0.05 -0.24
N VAL A 60 -5.48 0.01 -1.54
CA VAL A 60 -5.85 -1.15 -2.36
C VAL A 60 -5.06 -1.18 -3.66
N ARG A 61 -5.10 -2.30 -4.36
CA ARG A 61 -4.59 -2.45 -5.72
C ARG A 61 -5.74 -2.81 -6.66
N LEU A 62 -5.76 -2.24 -7.87
CA LEU A 62 -6.66 -2.71 -8.90
C LEU A 62 -6.07 -3.96 -9.57
N ALA A 63 -6.80 -5.08 -9.52
CA ALA A 63 -6.34 -6.36 -10.02
C ALA A 63 -5.99 -6.30 -11.52
N HIS A 64 -6.84 -5.65 -12.32
CA HIS A 64 -6.63 -5.53 -13.77
C HIS A 64 -5.40 -4.68 -14.12
N GLU A 65 -5.15 -3.57 -13.42
CA GLU A 65 -3.95 -2.73 -13.63
C GLU A 65 -2.67 -3.45 -13.21
N THR A 66 -2.71 -4.16 -12.08
CA THR A 66 -1.57 -4.94 -11.60
C THR A 66 -1.18 -6.00 -12.62
N ASN A 67 -2.16 -6.75 -13.12
CA ASN A 67 -1.92 -7.78 -14.12
C ASN A 67 -1.42 -7.21 -15.47
N ALA A 68 -1.98 -6.08 -15.91
CA ALA A 68 -1.57 -5.41 -17.15
C ALA A 68 -0.14 -4.85 -17.08
N ALA A 69 0.35 -4.52 -15.89
CA ALA A 69 1.69 -3.96 -15.68
C ALA A 69 2.77 -5.04 -15.40
N LEU A 70 2.42 -6.33 -15.33
CA LEU A 70 3.41 -7.39 -15.15
C LEU A 70 4.38 -7.44 -16.33
N PRO A 71 5.67 -7.75 -16.09
CA PRO A 71 6.63 -7.90 -17.17
C PRO A 71 6.34 -9.18 -17.97
N ALA A 72 6.76 -9.21 -19.25
CA ALA A 72 6.60 -10.39 -20.08
C ALA A 72 7.38 -11.63 -19.56
N ALA A 73 8.46 -11.39 -18.81
CA ALA A 73 9.24 -12.42 -18.13
C ALA A 73 9.75 -11.89 -16.80
N ALA A 74 9.81 -12.76 -15.81
CA ALA A 74 10.40 -12.40 -14.52
C ALA A 74 11.93 -12.23 -14.65
N PRO A 75 12.53 -11.31 -13.85
CA PRO A 75 13.99 -11.22 -13.74
C PRO A 75 14.62 -12.54 -13.28
N ALA A 76 15.91 -12.70 -13.54
CA ALA A 76 16.66 -13.91 -13.14
C ALA A 76 16.54 -14.17 -11.64
N GLY A 77 16.11 -15.36 -11.26
CA GLY A 77 15.90 -15.78 -9.88
C GLY A 77 14.57 -15.36 -9.25
N TRP A 78 13.78 -14.53 -9.94
CA TRP A 78 12.41 -14.20 -9.55
C TRP A 78 11.40 -15.03 -10.37
N ARG A 79 10.12 -14.91 -10.06
CA ARG A 79 9.04 -15.57 -10.80
C ARG A 79 7.84 -14.66 -11.01
N LEU A 80 7.09 -14.93 -12.06
CA LEU A 80 5.78 -14.33 -12.27
C LEU A 80 4.78 -14.84 -11.21
N PRO A 81 3.79 -14.03 -10.82
CA PRO A 81 2.72 -14.46 -9.95
C PRO A 81 1.87 -15.55 -10.62
N GLN A 82 1.37 -16.48 -9.82
CA GLN A 82 0.29 -17.36 -10.20
C GLN A 82 -1.07 -16.69 -9.98
N PRO A 83 -2.15 -17.17 -10.59
CA PRO A 83 -3.49 -16.65 -10.31
C PRO A 83 -3.82 -16.64 -8.81
N GLY A 84 -4.25 -15.48 -8.28
CA GLY A 84 -4.60 -15.32 -6.87
C GLY A 84 -3.42 -15.02 -5.92
N GLU A 85 -2.18 -14.94 -6.40
CA GLU A 85 -1.04 -14.58 -5.54
C GLU A 85 -0.85 -13.06 -5.35
N LEU A 86 -1.34 -12.26 -6.28
CA LEU A 86 -1.42 -10.81 -6.14
C LEU A 86 -2.89 -10.42 -6.04
N ASP A 87 -3.35 -10.33 -4.81
CA ASP A 87 -4.72 -9.87 -4.54
C ASP A 87 -4.91 -8.41 -4.98
N GLY A 88 -6.13 -8.12 -5.41
CA GLY A 88 -6.56 -6.78 -5.79
C GLY A 88 -8.08 -6.70 -5.79
N VAL A 89 -8.59 -5.49 -5.83
CA VAL A 89 -10.01 -5.18 -5.95
C VAL A 89 -10.35 -4.82 -7.40
N ASP A 90 -11.63 -4.84 -7.75
CA ASP A 90 -12.08 -4.47 -9.09
C ASP A 90 -12.16 -2.95 -9.26
N GLU A 91 -12.50 -2.21 -8.19
CA GLU A 91 -12.76 -0.78 -8.22
C GLU A 91 -12.15 -0.08 -7.00
N ALA A 92 -11.86 1.21 -7.12
CA ALA A 92 -11.40 2.08 -6.06
C ALA A 92 -12.26 3.35 -6.00
N ASP A 93 -12.41 3.91 -4.80
CA ASP A 93 -13.17 5.15 -4.60
C ASP A 93 -12.35 6.41 -4.92
N LEU A 94 -11.02 6.29 -4.83
CA LEU A 94 -10.08 7.37 -5.13
C LEU A 94 -8.82 6.80 -5.77
N SER A 95 -8.31 7.49 -6.79
CA SER A 95 -7.05 7.16 -7.46
C SER A 95 -6.19 8.41 -7.55
N ILE A 96 -4.93 8.31 -7.10
CA ILE A 96 -3.97 9.41 -7.09
C ILE A 96 -2.81 9.06 -8.00
N VAL A 97 -2.65 9.86 -9.06
CA VAL A 97 -1.51 9.71 -9.99
C VAL A 97 -0.27 10.35 -9.39
N LEU A 98 0.82 9.59 -9.33
CA LEU A 98 2.11 10.07 -8.86
C LEU A 98 2.88 10.69 -10.03
N ASP A 99 3.32 11.92 -9.85
CA ASP A 99 4.29 12.54 -10.75
C ASP A 99 5.67 11.85 -10.65
N ASP A 100 6.61 12.23 -11.51
CA ASP A 100 7.93 11.60 -11.54
C ASP A 100 8.71 11.78 -10.24
N ALA A 101 8.57 12.91 -9.56
CA ALA A 101 9.27 13.19 -8.31
C ALA A 101 8.70 12.33 -7.16
N THR A 102 7.38 12.27 -7.05
CA THR A 102 6.67 11.47 -6.04
C THR A 102 6.89 9.97 -6.26
N TYR A 103 6.86 9.54 -7.53
CA TYR A 103 7.14 8.14 -7.88
C TYR A 103 8.59 7.74 -7.56
N ALA A 104 9.56 8.62 -7.82
CA ALA A 104 10.95 8.40 -7.44
C ALA A 104 11.13 8.34 -5.92
N ALA A 105 10.43 9.21 -5.17
CA ALA A 105 10.44 9.19 -3.71
C ALA A 105 9.84 7.89 -3.16
N LYS A 106 8.72 7.42 -3.72
CA LYS A 106 8.10 6.12 -3.38
C LYS A 106 9.07 4.96 -3.63
N THR A 107 9.72 4.92 -4.79
CA THR A 107 10.73 3.90 -5.12
C THR A 107 11.86 3.90 -4.12
N SER A 108 12.40 5.08 -3.78
CA SER A 108 13.49 5.23 -2.82
C SER A 108 13.09 4.82 -1.41
N SER A 109 11.86 5.15 -0.98
CA SER A 109 11.35 4.73 0.33
C SER A 109 11.20 3.21 0.43
N MET A 110 10.73 2.55 -0.62
CA MET A 110 10.68 1.09 -0.66
C MET A 110 12.08 0.47 -0.63
N GLN A 111 13.02 1.02 -1.39
CA GLN A 111 14.41 0.55 -1.41
C GLN A 111 15.10 0.63 -0.03
N ALA A 112 14.70 1.57 0.82
CA ALA A 112 15.21 1.68 2.19
C ALA A 112 14.83 0.49 3.08
N HIS A 113 13.83 -0.31 2.69
CA HIS A 113 13.42 -1.55 3.38
C HIS A 113 14.16 -2.79 2.85
N ALA A 114 15.48 -2.72 2.77
CA ALA A 114 16.34 -3.72 2.14
C ALA A 114 16.21 -5.14 2.72
N THR A 115 15.72 -5.30 3.94
CA THR A 115 15.44 -6.62 4.54
C THR A 115 14.08 -7.21 4.14
N GLN A 116 13.20 -6.41 3.52
CA GLN A 116 11.82 -6.81 3.25
C GLN A 116 11.54 -6.98 1.76
N LEU A 117 12.19 -6.18 0.92
CA LEU A 117 11.96 -6.20 -0.51
C LEU A 117 13.20 -5.79 -1.31
N TRP A 118 13.18 -6.14 -2.57
CA TRP A 118 14.24 -5.83 -3.53
C TRP A 118 13.66 -5.14 -4.76
N ILE A 119 14.34 -4.09 -5.23
CA ILE A 119 13.96 -3.36 -6.44
C ILE A 119 14.77 -3.91 -7.61
N ALA A 120 14.11 -4.17 -8.75
CA ALA A 120 14.76 -4.66 -9.96
C ALA A 120 15.40 -3.51 -10.78
N ASN A 121 16.30 -2.75 -10.16
CA ASN A 121 17.00 -1.60 -10.75
C ASN A 121 18.51 -1.84 -10.94
N GLY A 122 18.97 -3.07 -10.78
CA GLY A 122 20.38 -3.45 -10.92
C GLY A 122 21.25 -3.14 -9.70
N LEU A 123 20.72 -2.54 -8.64
CA LEU A 123 21.48 -2.23 -7.43
C LEU A 123 21.55 -3.43 -6.49
N ILE A 124 22.72 -3.59 -5.88
CA ILE A 124 22.97 -4.60 -4.84
C ILE A 124 22.78 -3.98 -3.47
N SER A 125 22.24 -4.73 -2.54
CA SER A 125 22.23 -4.39 -1.10
C SER A 125 22.82 -5.53 -0.29
N GLU A 126 23.10 -5.28 0.98
CA GLU A 126 23.63 -6.33 1.89
C GLU A 126 22.68 -7.52 2.03
N THR A 127 21.37 -7.29 1.91
CA THR A 127 20.32 -8.31 2.02
C THR A 127 19.87 -8.87 0.68
N ASN A 128 20.23 -8.20 -0.43
CA ASN A 128 20.02 -8.66 -1.79
C ASN A 128 21.35 -8.60 -2.56
N PRO A 129 22.19 -9.62 -2.48
CA PRO A 129 23.52 -9.62 -3.10
C PRO A 129 23.45 -9.77 -4.64
N HIS A 130 22.29 -10.06 -5.19
CA HIS A 130 22.11 -10.26 -6.62
C HIS A 130 21.52 -8.99 -7.26
N ALA A 131 22.27 -8.38 -8.17
CA ALA A 131 21.74 -7.31 -9.00
C ALA A 131 20.74 -7.90 -9.98
N VAL A 132 19.50 -7.43 -9.91
CA VAL A 132 18.41 -7.83 -10.79
C VAL A 132 17.94 -6.61 -11.55
N LEU A 133 17.81 -6.74 -12.87
CA LEU A 133 17.27 -5.69 -13.74
C LEU A 133 16.02 -6.22 -14.44
N CYS A 134 15.00 -5.43 -14.48
CA CYS A 134 13.78 -5.70 -15.22
C CYS A 134 13.33 -4.44 -15.95
N ASP A 135 13.36 -4.48 -17.27
CA ASP A 135 12.88 -3.39 -18.11
C ASP A 135 11.35 -3.43 -18.22
N GLY A 136 10.73 -2.27 -18.20
CA GLY A 136 9.29 -2.15 -18.36
C GLY A 136 8.79 -0.72 -18.12
N PRO A 137 7.48 -0.51 -18.21
CA PRO A 137 6.86 0.82 -18.08
C PRO A 137 6.89 1.37 -16.64
N VAL A 138 7.16 0.51 -15.67
CA VAL A 138 7.22 0.84 -14.23
C VAL A 138 8.44 0.17 -13.60
N VAL A 139 8.77 0.60 -12.38
CA VAL A 139 9.74 -0.11 -11.54
C VAL A 139 9.12 -1.42 -11.05
N TYR A 140 9.93 -2.48 -11.02
CA TYR A 140 9.53 -3.77 -10.48
C TYR A 140 10.23 -4.05 -9.16
N TYR A 141 9.54 -4.78 -8.30
CA TYR A 141 10.07 -5.22 -7.02
C TYR A 141 9.59 -6.62 -6.67
N ALA A 142 10.22 -7.25 -5.70
CA ALA A 142 9.75 -8.49 -5.08
C ALA A 142 9.96 -8.45 -3.58
N LEU A 143 9.14 -9.18 -2.86
CA LEU A 143 9.35 -9.54 -1.45
C LEU A 143 10.21 -10.82 -1.37
N SER A 144 10.42 -11.35 -0.17
CA SER A 144 11.20 -12.58 0.07
C SER A 144 10.67 -13.83 -0.67
N ASN A 145 9.42 -13.80 -1.14
CA ASN A 145 8.82 -14.85 -1.97
C ASN A 145 9.25 -14.80 -3.45
N LEU A 146 10.00 -13.77 -3.84
CA LEU A 146 10.52 -13.54 -5.18
C LEU A 146 9.45 -13.46 -6.29
N ILE A 147 8.22 -13.13 -5.94
CA ILE A 147 7.16 -12.83 -6.89
C ILE A 147 7.37 -11.41 -7.41
N VAL A 148 7.57 -11.25 -8.73
CA VAL A 148 7.70 -9.94 -9.35
C VAL A 148 6.39 -9.17 -9.26
N GLN A 149 6.47 -7.92 -8.83
CA GLN A 149 5.34 -7.01 -8.67
C GLN A 149 5.66 -5.66 -9.33
N PRO A 150 4.70 -5.06 -10.05
CA PRO A 150 4.86 -3.70 -10.54
C PRO A 150 4.68 -2.68 -9.40
N LEU A 151 5.56 -1.71 -9.31
CA LEU A 151 5.36 -0.52 -8.50
C LEU A 151 4.51 0.47 -9.30
N GLN A 152 3.22 0.53 -9.00
CA GLN A 152 2.26 1.34 -9.74
C GLN A 152 2.54 2.85 -9.56
N ARG A 153 2.28 3.60 -10.65
CA ARG A 153 2.31 5.08 -10.66
C ARG A 153 1.00 5.70 -10.17
N VAL A 154 0.02 4.87 -9.87
CA VAL A 154 -1.26 5.28 -9.30
C VAL A 154 -1.44 4.61 -7.95
N GLU A 155 -1.85 5.37 -6.96
CA GLU A 155 -2.26 4.85 -5.66
C GLU A 155 -3.78 4.84 -5.58
N HIS A 156 -4.33 3.72 -5.16
CA HIS A 156 -5.76 3.51 -5.09
C HIS A 156 -6.22 3.33 -3.66
N TYR A 157 -7.39 3.90 -3.37
CA TYR A 157 -7.97 3.87 -2.04
C TYR A 157 -9.45 3.54 -2.10
N GLN A 158 -9.92 2.80 -1.08
CA GLN A 158 -11.34 2.62 -0.81
C GLN A 158 -11.69 3.28 0.53
N LEU A 159 -12.91 3.79 0.66
CA LEU A 159 -13.42 4.32 1.91
C LEU A 159 -13.62 3.17 2.91
N GLY A 160 -12.88 3.21 4.01
CA GLY A 160 -13.03 2.25 5.09
C GLY A 160 -14.06 2.69 6.12
N ALA A 161 -14.10 3.99 6.46
CA ALA A 161 -15.05 4.56 7.41
C ALA A 161 -15.03 6.09 7.39
N GLY A 162 -16.08 6.71 7.94
CA GLY A 162 -16.17 8.15 8.18
C GLY A 162 -16.75 8.92 7.01
N VAL A 163 -16.27 10.14 6.78
CA VAL A 163 -16.80 11.07 5.77
C VAL A 163 -16.56 10.50 4.37
N PRO A 164 -17.63 10.33 3.55
CA PRO A 164 -17.49 9.86 2.17
C PRO A 164 -16.62 10.77 1.33
N LEU A 165 -16.02 10.20 0.28
CA LEU A 165 -15.44 10.97 -0.80
C LEU A 165 -16.58 11.57 -1.64
N PRO A 166 -16.48 12.83 -2.08
CA PRO A 166 -17.48 13.40 -2.96
C PRO A 166 -17.46 12.73 -4.35
N ASP A 167 -18.58 12.76 -5.06
CA ASP A 167 -18.66 12.27 -6.43
C ASP A 167 -17.70 13.07 -7.32
N GLY A 168 -16.87 12.38 -8.11
CA GLY A 168 -15.88 13.00 -8.96
C GLY A 168 -14.82 13.79 -8.16
N PRO A 169 -14.06 13.14 -7.27
CA PRO A 169 -13.10 13.82 -6.42
C PRO A 169 -12.11 14.61 -7.27
N ASP A 170 -11.88 15.87 -6.91
CA ASP A 170 -10.80 16.64 -7.51
C ASP A 170 -9.47 16.02 -7.06
N ALA A 171 -8.69 15.52 -8.01
CA ALA A 171 -7.40 14.89 -7.73
C ALA A 171 -6.43 15.84 -6.99
N ALA A 172 -6.65 17.15 -7.06
CA ALA A 172 -5.83 18.13 -6.34
C ALA A 172 -6.02 18.06 -4.82
N ASP A 173 -7.20 17.70 -4.34
CA ASP A 173 -7.48 17.57 -2.89
C ASP A 173 -7.11 16.18 -2.34
N GLY A 174 -6.93 15.20 -3.22
CA GLY A 174 -6.48 13.85 -2.86
C GLY A 174 -7.31 13.21 -1.74
N ILE A 175 -6.64 12.60 -0.78
CA ILE A 175 -7.29 11.91 0.35
C ILE A 175 -8.06 12.85 1.29
N PHE A 176 -7.90 14.16 1.17
CA PHE A 176 -8.55 15.18 1.99
C PHE A 176 -9.79 15.79 1.31
N CYS A 177 -10.11 15.39 0.08
CA CYS A 177 -11.25 15.90 -0.66
C CYS A 177 -12.55 15.79 0.16
N GLY A 178 -13.22 16.90 0.39
CA GLY A 178 -14.48 16.99 1.15
C GLY A 178 -14.36 16.89 2.69
N LEU A 179 -13.14 17.05 3.26
CA LEU A 179 -12.91 17.16 4.71
C LEU A 179 -12.84 18.59 5.18
#